data_15574edf2c788fa732713744c1ddeb56
#
_entry.id   15574edf2c788fa732713744c1ddeb56
#
_cell.length_a   1.000
_cell.length_b   1.000
_cell.length_c   1.000
_cell.angle_alpha   90.00
_cell.angle_beta   90.00
_cell.angle_gamma   90.00
#
_symmetry.space_group_name_H-M   'P 1'
#
loop_
_entity.id
_entity.type
_entity.pdbx_description
1 polymer ?
#
loop_
_entity_poly.entity_id
_entity_poly.type
_entity_poly.pdbx_seq_one_letter_code
_entity_poly.pdbx_strand_id
1 'polypeptide(L)'
;MSSNFIRRAVCSACVAALFAAGAAAAPAAPRVLPGTMPADIAAALERVRLPRDALVAVVQEVGDASPRWTWRADTPANPASLMKLLTTFAALDLLGPAWTWTTPVWLHGSVAGGVLDGDLVIKGSGDPKLVMERVWLLLRRVQQLGVREIYGDIVLDRSAFSAPNLTQTQTQTQTQTPTPTPADFDAEPLRPYNVRADALLLNYQSLVFTLLPDPARGVALVSVDPPLAGLRVTPSVPLGAGPCADWRAALKADFSDPDAPKFAGTYALGCAEKSWPIAYAEPKNYAARVLSGIWQQLGGRLTGTVRDGSAPATPPTFVATSPALADVVRDTNKFSNNVMAQQLFLTLALTQRGSGSAELAREVLADWAQARLGSAASGLVIDNGSGLSRETRLSANLLAQLLQRAWSSPVMPELMSSLPVSGVDGTLKRSRATLGRAHLKTGSLRDVSGVAGYVLGDSGRRYVVVAIVNHPNAAAARPALFDALVQWAANDAELARLAP
;
A
#
# COMPACT_ATOMS: atom_id res chain seq x y z
N MET A 1 77.97 12.47 15.89
CA MET A 1 78.77 11.23 15.92
C MET A 1 77.84 10.20 15.21
N SER A 2 78.10 10.01 13.91
CA SER A 2 78.81 8.84 13.31
C SER A 2 78.20 7.55 13.76
N SER A 3 77.72 6.62 12.94
CA SER A 3 78.09 6.26 11.57
C SER A 3 77.24 5.10 11.06
N ASN A 4 77.00 5.11 9.79
CA ASN A 4 77.24 4.00 8.80
C ASN A 4 76.43 2.72 8.85
N PHE A 5 75.66 2.50 7.79
CA PHE A 5 75.93 1.69 6.60
C PHE A 5 75.78 0.19 6.80
N ILE A 6 74.89 -0.45 5.99
CA ILE A 6 75.31 -1.23 4.84
C ILE A 6 74.08 -1.70 4.03
N ARG A 7 74.12 -1.48 2.74
CA ARG A 7 73.25 -2.00 1.65
C ARG A 7 73.23 -3.53 1.63
N ARG A 8 72.09 -4.11 1.35
CA ARG A 8 72.01 -5.30 0.48
C ARG A 8 70.72 -5.20 -0.36
N ALA A 9 70.96 -4.95 -1.64
CA ALA A 9 69.97 -5.18 -2.70
C ALA A 9 69.84 -6.70 -2.91
N VAL A 10 68.61 -7.21 -2.80
CA VAL A 10 68.29 -8.53 -3.33
C VAL A 10 67.17 -8.31 -4.35
N CYS A 11 67.55 -8.47 -5.61
CA CYS A 11 66.60 -8.65 -6.72
C CYS A 11 65.80 -9.90 -6.48
N SER A 12 64.50 -9.75 -6.32
CA SER A 12 63.54 -10.83 -6.50
C SER A 12 62.58 -10.42 -7.58
N ALA A 13 62.82 -10.87 -8.79
CA ALA A 13 61.86 -10.87 -9.88
C ALA A 13 60.71 -11.82 -9.50
N CYS A 14 59.62 -11.32 -8.94
CA CYS A 14 58.37 -12.05 -8.86
C CYS A 14 57.61 -11.86 -10.17
N VAL A 15 57.56 -12.93 -10.92
CA VAL A 15 56.66 -13.14 -12.08
C VAL A 15 55.23 -12.96 -11.61
N ALA A 16 54.61 -11.82 -11.92
CA ALA A 16 53.19 -11.64 -11.80
C ALA A 16 52.50 -12.38 -12.96
N ALA A 17 52.09 -13.61 -12.73
CA ALA A 17 51.18 -14.32 -13.61
C ALA A 17 49.79 -13.63 -13.47
N LEU A 18 49.45 -12.78 -14.42
CA LEU A 18 48.10 -12.29 -14.63
C LEU A 18 47.21 -13.48 -14.99
N PHE A 19 46.47 -13.98 -14.01
CA PHE A 19 45.26 -14.73 -14.27
C PHE A 19 44.18 -13.74 -14.74
N ALA A 20 44.18 -13.43 -16.03
CA ALA A 20 43.00 -12.90 -16.70
C ALA A 20 41.99 -14.08 -16.79
N ALA A 21 41.27 -14.30 -15.68
CA ALA A 21 40.04 -15.09 -15.74
C ALA A 21 39.02 -14.23 -16.51
N GLY A 22 38.97 -14.40 -17.81
CA GLY A 22 37.89 -13.89 -18.63
C GLY A 22 36.59 -14.46 -18.05
N ALA A 23 35.81 -13.63 -17.37
CA ALA A 23 34.44 -13.95 -17.04
C ALA A 23 33.72 -14.13 -18.39
N ALA A 24 33.62 -15.38 -18.86
CA ALA A 24 32.77 -15.72 -19.98
C ALA A 24 31.36 -15.26 -19.60
N ALA A 25 30.84 -14.29 -20.32
CA ALA A 25 29.46 -13.86 -20.16
C ALA A 25 28.58 -15.09 -20.35
N ALA A 26 27.79 -15.44 -19.34
CA ALA A 26 26.88 -16.56 -19.45
C ALA A 26 25.99 -16.35 -20.69
N PRO A 27 25.72 -17.37 -21.50
CA PRO A 27 24.93 -17.25 -22.72
C PRO A 27 23.58 -16.64 -22.41
N ALA A 28 23.08 -15.75 -23.28
CA ALA A 28 21.78 -15.10 -23.11
C ALA A 28 20.69 -16.18 -23.01
N ALA A 29 19.70 -15.96 -22.12
CA ALA A 29 18.56 -16.89 -22.02
C ALA A 29 17.84 -16.97 -23.38
N PRO A 30 17.42 -18.16 -23.84
CA PRO A 30 16.73 -18.28 -25.12
C PRO A 30 15.44 -17.48 -25.13
N ARG A 31 15.24 -16.73 -26.24
CA ARG A 31 14.04 -15.95 -26.49
C ARG A 31 12.96 -16.81 -27.13
N VAL A 32 11.72 -16.64 -26.68
CA VAL A 32 10.59 -17.29 -27.32
C VAL A 32 10.22 -16.51 -28.57
N LEU A 33 9.93 -17.22 -29.69
CA LEU A 33 9.52 -16.57 -30.92
C LEU A 33 8.28 -15.70 -30.72
N PRO A 34 8.21 -14.51 -31.35
CA PRO A 34 7.03 -13.66 -31.30
C PRO A 34 5.75 -14.44 -31.67
N GLY A 35 4.69 -14.23 -30.87
CA GLY A 35 3.41 -14.93 -31.09
C GLY A 35 3.33 -16.37 -30.57
N THR A 36 4.44 -16.92 -30.03
CA THR A 36 4.46 -18.25 -29.42
C THR A 36 4.25 -18.14 -27.91
N MET A 37 3.43 -19.00 -27.33
CA MET A 37 3.23 -19.09 -25.89
C MET A 37 4.00 -20.27 -25.33
N PRO A 38 4.79 -20.10 -24.24
CA PRO A 38 5.46 -21.22 -23.58
C PRO A 38 4.46 -22.31 -23.18
N ALA A 39 4.85 -23.58 -23.38
CA ALA A 39 3.95 -24.72 -23.16
C ALA A 39 3.37 -24.78 -21.75
N ASP A 40 4.20 -24.48 -20.72
CA ASP A 40 3.77 -24.47 -19.32
C ASP A 40 2.70 -23.42 -19.04
N ILE A 41 2.82 -22.22 -19.68
CA ILE A 41 1.87 -21.13 -19.54
C ILE A 41 0.57 -21.48 -20.28
N ALA A 42 0.66 -22.06 -21.49
CA ALA A 42 -0.51 -22.53 -22.23
C ALA A 42 -1.28 -23.59 -21.43
N ALA A 43 -0.58 -24.62 -20.92
CA ALA A 43 -1.17 -25.66 -20.09
C ALA A 43 -1.78 -25.11 -18.78
N ALA A 44 -1.16 -24.08 -18.18
CA ALA A 44 -1.72 -23.44 -17.00
C ALA A 44 -3.02 -22.70 -17.29
N LEU A 45 -3.11 -21.97 -18.42
CA LEU A 45 -4.34 -21.30 -18.87
C LEU A 45 -5.48 -22.29 -19.12
N GLU A 46 -5.18 -23.41 -19.82
CA GLU A 46 -6.14 -24.47 -20.10
C GLU A 46 -6.68 -25.11 -18.80
N ARG A 47 -5.78 -25.40 -17.86
CA ARG A 47 -6.16 -25.98 -16.54
C ARG A 47 -7.15 -25.10 -15.77
N VAL A 48 -7.00 -23.80 -15.86
CA VAL A 48 -7.88 -22.83 -15.15
C VAL A 48 -9.00 -22.30 -16.04
N ARG A 49 -9.14 -22.81 -17.25
CA ARG A 49 -10.18 -22.44 -18.23
C ARG A 49 -10.20 -20.94 -18.54
N LEU A 50 -9.02 -20.37 -18.73
CA LEU A 50 -8.85 -18.99 -19.17
C LEU A 50 -8.46 -18.97 -20.64
N PRO A 51 -9.14 -18.16 -21.47
CA PRO A 51 -8.78 -17.99 -22.86
C PRO A 51 -7.42 -17.22 -22.94
N ARG A 52 -6.64 -17.50 -23.98
CA ARG A 52 -5.31 -16.89 -24.16
C ARG A 52 -5.33 -15.38 -24.31
N ASP A 53 -6.41 -14.84 -24.84
CA ASP A 53 -6.60 -13.40 -25.03
C ASP A 53 -6.94 -12.64 -23.75
N ALA A 54 -7.33 -13.34 -22.69
CA ALA A 54 -7.52 -12.73 -21.36
C ALA A 54 -6.20 -12.33 -20.68
N LEU A 55 -5.05 -12.87 -21.13
CA LEU A 55 -3.73 -12.60 -20.58
C LEU A 55 -3.01 -11.51 -21.38
N VAL A 56 -2.39 -10.57 -20.66
CA VAL A 56 -1.32 -9.71 -21.18
C VAL A 56 -0.06 -9.95 -20.33
N ALA A 57 1.12 -10.09 -20.95
CA ALA A 57 2.32 -10.46 -20.19
C ALA A 57 3.62 -9.97 -20.83
N VAL A 58 4.65 -9.76 -19.97
CA VAL A 58 6.03 -9.49 -20.35
C VAL A 58 6.96 -10.25 -19.39
N VAL A 59 7.97 -10.92 -19.95
CA VAL A 59 9.14 -11.41 -19.19
C VAL A 59 10.37 -10.87 -19.88
N GLN A 60 11.18 -10.08 -19.17
CA GLN A 60 12.34 -9.39 -19.72
C GLN A 60 13.49 -9.44 -18.72
N GLU A 61 14.69 -9.77 -19.18
CA GLU A 61 15.88 -9.69 -18.33
C GLU A 61 16.14 -8.24 -17.93
N VAL A 62 16.53 -8.02 -16.70
CA VAL A 62 16.87 -6.70 -16.19
C VAL A 62 18.09 -6.15 -16.91
N GLY A 63 17.96 -4.95 -17.48
CA GLY A 63 19.02 -4.31 -18.28
C GLY A 63 19.08 -4.75 -19.74
N ASP A 64 18.32 -5.76 -20.17
CA ASP A 64 18.20 -6.10 -21.60
C ASP A 64 17.12 -5.22 -22.25
N ALA A 65 17.42 -4.71 -23.44
CA ALA A 65 16.47 -3.93 -24.23
C ALA A 65 15.32 -4.77 -24.81
N SER A 66 15.54 -6.08 -24.98
CA SER A 66 14.60 -6.98 -25.66
C SER A 66 13.96 -7.96 -24.67
N PRO A 67 12.64 -8.10 -24.64
CA PRO A 67 11.98 -9.08 -23.79
C PRO A 67 12.32 -10.52 -24.22
N ARG A 68 12.43 -11.41 -23.21
CA ARG A 68 12.54 -12.84 -23.41
C ARG A 68 11.24 -13.42 -23.97
N TRP A 69 10.11 -12.87 -23.53
CA TRP A 69 8.78 -13.25 -23.99
C TRP A 69 7.77 -12.11 -23.77
N THR A 70 6.88 -11.94 -24.73
CA THR A 70 5.74 -11.03 -24.63
C THR A 70 4.47 -11.70 -25.15
N TRP A 71 3.36 -11.34 -24.52
CA TRP A 71 2.03 -11.74 -24.98
C TRP A 71 1.06 -10.56 -24.84
N ARG A 72 0.61 -10.03 -26.00
CA ARG A 72 -0.29 -8.87 -26.06
C ARG A 72 0.16 -7.70 -25.17
N ALA A 73 1.47 -7.48 -25.09
CA ALA A 73 2.10 -6.62 -24.08
C ALA A 73 1.62 -5.17 -24.11
N ASP A 74 1.24 -4.65 -25.28
CA ASP A 74 0.79 -3.25 -25.46
C ASP A 74 -0.73 -3.10 -25.35
N THR A 75 -1.48 -4.20 -25.18
CA THR A 75 -2.93 -4.13 -24.99
C THR A 75 -3.27 -3.53 -23.63
N PRO A 76 -4.08 -2.44 -23.59
CA PRO A 76 -4.52 -1.86 -22.33
C PRO A 76 -5.35 -2.86 -21.50
N ALA A 77 -5.00 -3.01 -20.25
CA ALA A 77 -5.68 -3.88 -19.29
C ALA A 77 -5.94 -3.13 -17.98
N ASN A 78 -6.96 -3.55 -17.23
CA ASN A 78 -7.13 -3.08 -15.86
C ASN A 78 -6.06 -3.73 -14.97
N PRO A 79 -5.18 -2.95 -14.33
CA PRO A 79 -4.09 -3.49 -13.54
C PRO A 79 -4.48 -3.88 -12.12
N ALA A 80 -5.67 -3.49 -11.67
CA ALA A 80 -5.99 -3.51 -10.25
C ALA A 80 -4.86 -2.86 -9.42
N SER A 81 -4.48 -3.46 -8.28
CA SER A 81 -3.45 -2.91 -7.39
C SER A 81 -2.02 -2.90 -7.94
N LEU A 82 -1.77 -3.36 -9.18
CA LEU A 82 -0.47 -3.13 -9.83
C LEU A 82 -0.26 -1.64 -10.15
N MET A 83 -1.34 -0.84 -10.23
CA MET A 83 -1.28 0.62 -10.31
C MET A 83 -0.41 1.23 -9.21
N LYS A 84 -0.34 0.61 -8.03
CA LYS A 84 0.48 1.08 -6.92
C LYS A 84 1.98 1.12 -7.23
N LEU A 85 2.47 0.30 -8.17
CA LEU A 85 3.85 0.38 -8.64
C LEU A 85 4.15 1.74 -9.28
N LEU A 86 3.23 2.24 -10.10
CA LEU A 86 3.35 3.57 -10.70
C LEU A 86 3.35 4.66 -9.62
N THR A 87 2.36 4.64 -8.73
CA THR A 87 2.19 5.63 -7.66
C THR A 87 3.39 5.64 -6.70
N THR A 88 3.85 4.48 -6.26
CA THR A 88 4.93 4.39 -5.27
C THR A 88 6.30 4.69 -5.85
N PHE A 89 6.56 4.29 -7.11
CA PHE A 89 7.81 4.66 -7.76
C PHE A 89 7.88 6.16 -8.08
N ALA A 90 6.78 6.73 -8.59
CA ALA A 90 6.71 8.17 -8.82
C ALA A 90 6.93 8.96 -7.51
N ALA A 91 6.38 8.49 -6.39
CA ALA A 91 6.59 9.14 -5.10
C ALA A 91 8.04 9.05 -4.63
N LEU A 92 8.68 7.88 -4.73
CA LEU A 92 10.10 7.73 -4.39
C LEU A 92 11.01 8.60 -5.28
N ASP A 93 10.69 8.70 -6.58
CA ASP A 93 11.47 9.48 -7.55
C ASP A 93 11.31 10.99 -7.37
N LEU A 94 10.09 11.47 -7.05
CA LEU A 94 9.79 12.89 -6.93
C LEU A 94 10.10 13.47 -5.53
N LEU A 95 9.90 12.70 -4.47
CA LEU A 95 10.01 13.16 -3.09
C LEU A 95 11.30 12.67 -2.39
N GLY A 96 11.85 11.56 -2.86
CA GLY A 96 12.95 10.86 -2.20
C GLY A 96 12.51 9.96 -1.05
N PRO A 97 13.27 8.88 -0.75
CA PRO A 97 12.87 7.87 0.23
C PRO A 97 12.83 8.37 1.68
N ALA A 98 13.61 9.40 2.01
CA ALA A 98 13.67 10.00 3.35
C ALA A 98 12.60 11.07 3.61
N TRP A 99 11.78 11.39 2.62
CA TRP A 99 10.71 12.39 2.76
C TRP A 99 9.71 11.99 3.85
N THR A 100 9.16 12.97 4.58
CA THR A 100 8.21 12.76 5.68
C THR A 100 7.05 13.75 5.60
N TRP A 101 5.88 13.34 6.10
CA TRP A 101 4.73 14.23 6.34
C TRP A 101 4.89 14.91 7.69
N THR A 102 4.35 16.12 7.79
CA THR A 102 4.31 16.87 9.04
C THR A 102 2.87 17.14 9.47
N THR A 103 2.61 17.04 10.77
CA THR A 103 1.33 17.41 11.38
C THR A 103 1.59 18.53 12.39
N PRO A 104 1.46 19.79 11.96
CA PRO A 104 1.60 20.94 12.85
C PRO A 104 0.46 21.02 13.88
N VAL A 105 0.80 21.43 15.11
CA VAL A 105 -0.12 21.53 16.25
C VAL A 105 0.07 22.85 16.98
N TRP A 106 -1.03 23.51 17.31
CA TRP A 106 -1.07 24.77 18.05
C TRP A 106 -1.85 24.61 19.35
N LEU A 107 -1.31 25.11 20.44
CA LEU A 107 -2.06 25.48 21.64
C LEU A 107 -2.45 26.95 21.46
N HIS A 108 -3.61 27.17 20.85
CA HIS A 108 -4.09 28.51 20.48
C HIS A 108 -4.86 29.13 21.63
N GLY A 109 -4.14 29.77 22.55
CA GLY A 109 -4.61 30.34 23.78
C GLY A 109 -3.54 30.38 24.85
N SER A 110 -3.93 30.50 26.12
CA SER A 110 -3.01 30.48 27.26
C SER A 110 -3.09 29.16 28.03
N VAL A 111 -1.97 28.70 28.57
CA VAL A 111 -1.91 27.49 29.41
C VAL A 111 -1.56 27.89 30.83
N ALA A 112 -2.50 27.67 31.78
CA ALA A 112 -2.29 27.94 33.18
C ALA A 112 -2.98 26.87 34.06
N GLY A 113 -2.32 26.39 35.11
CA GLY A 113 -2.89 25.41 36.04
C GLY A 113 -3.33 24.09 35.42
N GLY A 114 -2.74 23.71 34.27
CA GLY A 114 -3.16 22.51 33.53
C GLY A 114 -4.30 22.72 32.54
N VAL A 115 -4.81 23.93 32.42
CA VAL A 115 -5.91 24.28 31.52
C VAL A 115 -5.38 25.05 30.31
N LEU A 116 -5.75 24.65 29.11
CA LEU A 116 -5.65 25.45 27.89
C LEU A 116 -6.93 26.27 27.77
N ASP A 117 -6.84 27.57 28.07
CA ASP A 117 -7.91 28.54 27.79
C ASP A 117 -7.80 28.97 26.33
N GLY A 118 -8.42 28.17 25.46
CA GLY A 118 -8.35 28.28 24.02
C GLY A 118 -8.44 26.93 23.34
N ASP A 119 -8.07 26.91 22.05
CA ASP A 119 -8.23 25.75 21.15
C ASP A 119 -6.93 24.93 20.98
N LEU A 120 -7.09 23.62 20.86
CA LEU A 120 -6.05 22.74 20.31
C LEU A 120 -6.28 22.62 18.80
N VAL A 121 -5.38 23.15 17.98
CA VAL A 121 -5.51 23.08 16.52
C VAL A 121 -4.55 22.05 15.95
N ILE A 122 -5.04 21.16 15.08
CA ILE A 122 -4.25 20.10 14.42
C ILE A 122 -4.46 20.24 12.92
N LYS A 123 -3.36 20.43 12.16
CA LYS A 123 -3.40 20.52 10.70
C LYS A 123 -2.88 19.25 10.04
N GLY A 124 -3.70 18.66 9.17
CA GLY A 124 -3.32 17.51 8.35
C GLY A 124 -2.56 17.92 7.09
N SER A 125 -1.64 17.06 6.67
CA SER A 125 -0.92 17.16 5.40
C SER A 125 -1.02 15.88 4.55
N GLY A 126 -1.96 15.00 4.90
CA GLY A 126 -2.13 13.72 4.21
C GLY A 126 -1.25 12.60 4.75
N ASP A 127 -0.75 12.68 5.98
CA ASP A 127 0.04 11.60 6.61
C ASP A 127 -0.72 10.26 6.61
N PRO A 128 -0.28 9.25 5.84
CA PRO A 128 -0.94 7.95 5.77
C PRO A 128 -0.67 7.06 6.99
N LYS A 129 0.18 7.51 7.91
CA LYS A 129 0.60 6.77 9.10
C LYS A 129 0.21 7.47 10.40
N LEU A 130 -0.77 8.38 10.38
CA LEU A 130 -1.33 8.96 11.59
C LEU A 130 -2.31 7.97 12.25
N VAL A 131 -1.77 6.79 12.59
CA VAL A 131 -2.46 5.69 13.24
C VAL A 131 -2.58 5.92 14.74
N MET A 132 -3.36 5.08 15.45
CA MET A 132 -3.68 5.23 16.86
C MET A 132 -2.46 5.58 17.73
N GLU A 133 -1.36 4.85 17.60
CA GLU A 133 -0.14 5.04 18.40
C GLU A 133 0.46 6.43 18.19
N ARG A 134 0.39 6.95 16.98
CA ARG A 134 0.93 8.27 16.66
C ARG A 134 0.00 9.40 17.11
N VAL A 135 -1.32 9.21 17.01
CA VAL A 135 -2.32 10.12 17.58
C VAL A 135 -2.16 10.16 19.10
N TRP A 136 -1.97 9.00 19.73
CA TRP A 136 -1.70 8.90 21.17
C TRP A 136 -0.44 9.70 21.55
N LEU A 137 0.68 9.50 20.84
CA LEU A 137 1.93 10.23 21.07
C LEU A 137 1.76 11.75 20.86
N LEU A 138 1.00 12.17 19.84
CA LEU A 138 0.68 13.57 19.59
C LEU A 138 -0.07 14.19 20.79
N LEU A 139 -1.13 13.56 21.25
CA LEU A 139 -1.92 14.02 22.39
C LEU A 139 -1.12 13.93 23.71
N ARG A 140 -0.27 12.91 23.85
CA ARG A 140 0.67 12.81 24.96
C ARG A 140 1.67 13.97 24.98
N ARG A 141 2.11 14.46 23.80
CA ARG A 141 2.95 15.65 23.70
C ARG A 141 2.21 16.91 24.18
N VAL A 142 0.94 17.05 23.86
CA VAL A 142 0.08 18.13 24.39
C VAL A 142 0.08 18.11 25.93
N GLN A 143 -0.06 16.93 26.54
CA GLN A 143 0.02 16.78 28.00
C GLN A 143 1.39 17.14 28.58
N GLN A 144 2.48 16.79 27.89
CA GLN A 144 3.85 17.14 28.33
C GLN A 144 4.08 18.66 28.32
N LEU A 145 3.34 19.40 27.49
CA LEU A 145 3.33 20.87 27.47
C LEU A 145 2.47 21.48 28.60
N GLY A 146 1.95 20.65 29.51
CA GLY A 146 1.24 21.07 30.70
C GLY A 146 -0.28 21.03 30.58
N VAL A 147 -0.86 20.68 29.45
CA VAL A 147 -2.31 20.67 29.24
C VAL A 147 -2.93 19.37 29.78
N ARG A 148 -3.95 19.50 30.61
CA ARG A 148 -4.81 18.43 31.12
C ARG A 148 -6.28 18.63 30.75
N GLU A 149 -6.68 19.88 30.59
CA GLU A 149 -8.02 20.29 30.20
C GLU A 149 -7.96 21.28 29.06
N ILE A 150 -8.82 21.11 28.07
CA ILE A 150 -9.00 22.03 26.94
C ILE A 150 -10.38 22.69 27.13
N TYR A 151 -10.41 23.99 27.36
CA TYR A 151 -11.67 24.74 27.53
C TYR A 151 -12.33 25.04 26.20
N GLY A 152 -11.56 25.35 25.17
CA GLY A 152 -12.06 25.56 23.82
C GLY A 152 -12.25 24.23 23.06
N ASP A 153 -12.12 24.30 21.76
CA ASP A 153 -12.33 23.18 20.84
C ASP A 153 -11.02 22.47 20.46
N ILE A 154 -11.15 21.25 19.92
CA ILE A 154 -10.11 20.65 19.09
C ILE A 154 -10.49 20.95 17.64
N VAL A 155 -9.70 21.81 16.98
CA VAL A 155 -9.94 22.27 15.60
C VAL A 155 -9.10 21.48 14.63
N LEU A 156 -9.73 20.93 13.58
CA LEU A 156 -9.12 20.08 12.58
C LEU A 156 -9.02 20.82 11.24
N ASP A 157 -7.80 21.16 10.83
CA ASP A 157 -7.56 21.75 9.53
C ASP A 157 -7.23 20.65 8.49
N ARG A 158 -8.17 20.47 7.54
CA ARG A 158 -8.07 19.49 6.45
C ARG A 158 -7.79 20.14 5.09
N SER A 159 -7.44 21.42 5.07
CA SER A 159 -7.35 22.24 3.84
C SER A 159 -6.26 21.78 2.86
N ALA A 160 -5.33 20.92 3.26
CA ALA A 160 -4.28 20.39 2.38
C ALA A 160 -4.85 19.55 1.21
N PHE A 161 -5.97 18.88 1.41
CA PHE A 161 -6.67 18.15 0.35
C PHE A 161 -7.98 18.85 0.02
N SER A 162 -8.24 19.03 -1.27
CA SER A 162 -9.52 19.53 -1.74
C SER A 162 -10.59 18.48 -1.54
N ALA A 163 -11.72 18.84 -0.96
CA ALA A 163 -12.89 17.97 -0.94
C ALA A 163 -13.25 17.57 -2.39
N PRO A 164 -13.61 16.31 -2.67
CA PRO A 164 -14.17 15.96 -3.97
C PRO A 164 -15.31 16.94 -4.28
N ASN A 165 -15.27 17.59 -5.45
CA ASN A 165 -16.35 18.47 -5.87
C ASN A 165 -17.65 17.67 -6.03
N LEU A 166 -18.42 17.56 -4.98
CA LEU A 166 -19.78 16.99 -5.00
C LEU A 166 -20.75 17.87 -5.80
N THR A 167 -20.32 19.09 -6.16
CA THR A 167 -21.16 20.11 -6.82
C THR A 167 -21.21 20.01 -8.35
N GLN A 168 -20.34 19.26 -9.00
CA GLN A 168 -20.42 19.14 -10.47
C GLN A 168 -21.40 18.06 -10.97
N THR A 169 -21.98 17.25 -10.09
CA THR A 169 -22.94 16.20 -10.49
C THR A 169 -24.41 16.59 -10.29
N GLN A 170 -24.71 17.80 -9.76
CA GLN A 170 -26.10 18.20 -9.48
C GLN A 170 -26.76 19.09 -10.54
N THR A 171 -26.10 19.44 -11.64
CA THR A 171 -26.67 20.33 -12.67
C THR A 171 -26.92 19.68 -14.04
N GLN A 172 -26.82 18.36 -14.16
CA GLN A 172 -27.23 17.68 -15.39
C GLN A 172 -28.28 16.60 -15.12
N THR A 173 -29.50 16.94 -15.49
CA THR A 173 -30.65 16.09 -15.84
C THR A 173 -30.80 14.73 -15.16
N GLN A 174 -31.91 14.55 -14.49
CA GLN A 174 -32.50 13.42 -13.76
C GLN A 174 -32.54 12.05 -14.48
N THR A 175 -31.49 11.60 -15.15
CA THR A 175 -31.50 10.27 -15.79
C THR A 175 -30.17 9.49 -15.70
N GLN A 176 -29.20 9.93 -14.89
CA GLN A 176 -27.98 9.14 -14.70
C GLN A 176 -27.97 8.50 -13.31
N THR A 177 -27.85 7.18 -13.31
CA THR A 177 -27.54 6.38 -12.11
C THR A 177 -26.35 7.02 -11.40
N PRO A 178 -26.40 7.25 -10.07
CA PRO A 178 -25.28 7.83 -9.32
C PRO A 178 -24.01 7.00 -9.58
N THR A 179 -22.93 7.65 -10.01
CA THR A 179 -21.62 6.98 -10.12
C THR A 179 -21.25 6.46 -8.73
N PRO A 180 -20.95 5.16 -8.56
CA PRO A 180 -20.60 4.60 -7.25
C PRO A 180 -19.47 5.39 -6.62
N THR A 181 -19.65 5.84 -5.39
CA THR A 181 -18.58 6.48 -4.64
C THR A 181 -17.51 5.44 -4.30
N PRO A 182 -16.22 5.80 -4.08
CA PRO A 182 -15.20 4.84 -3.67
C PRO A 182 -15.59 4.02 -2.43
N ALA A 183 -16.36 4.60 -1.50
CA ALA A 183 -16.88 3.90 -0.33
C ALA A 183 -17.90 2.80 -0.68
N ASP A 184 -18.49 2.86 -1.86
CA ASP A 184 -19.48 1.89 -2.35
C ASP A 184 -18.88 0.88 -3.35
N PHE A 185 -17.54 0.90 -3.53
CA PHE A 185 -16.90 -0.03 -4.46
C PHE A 185 -17.19 -1.47 -4.07
N ASP A 186 -17.73 -2.23 -5.02
CA ASP A 186 -18.21 -3.60 -4.85
C ASP A 186 -19.36 -3.75 -3.82
N ALA A 187 -20.08 -2.66 -3.47
CA ALA A 187 -21.12 -2.62 -2.43
C ALA A 187 -20.64 -3.10 -1.04
N GLU A 188 -19.40 -2.77 -0.69
CA GLU A 188 -18.75 -3.19 0.55
C GLU A 188 -18.29 -1.97 1.39
N PRO A 189 -19.20 -1.09 1.88
CA PRO A 189 -18.85 0.18 2.53
C PRO A 189 -18.06 -0.01 3.82
N LEU A 190 -18.21 -1.13 4.51
CA LEU A 190 -17.51 -1.42 5.76
C LEU A 190 -16.12 -2.05 5.56
N ARG A 191 -15.68 -2.22 4.32
CA ARG A 191 -14.31 -2.70 4.07
C ARG A 191 -13.28 -1.57 4.22
N PRO A 192 -12.24 -1.74 5.05
CA PRO A 192 -11.22 -0.70 5.25
C PRO A 192 -10.55 -0.23 3.96
N TYR A 193 -10.48 -1.07 2.92
CA TYR A 193 -9.89 -0.70 1.64
C TYR A 193 -10.72 0.33 0.84
N ASN A 194 -11.97 0.60 1.26
CA ASN A 194 -12.87 1.59 0.66
C ASN A 194 -12.83 2.96 1.37
N VAL A 195 -12.10 3.09 2.48
CA VAL A 195 -11.94 4.37 3.17
C VAL A 195 -11.31 5.39 2.22
N ARG A 196 -11.87 6.61 2.24
CA ARG A 196 -11.40 7.71 1.40
C ARG A 196 -10.15 8.36 2.00
N ALA A 197 -9.31 8.90 1.12
CA ALA A 197 -8.20 9.75 1.54
C ALA A 197 -8.70 11.05 2.17
N ASP A 198 -7.94 11.54 3.15
CA ASP A 198 -8.25 12.76 3.92
C ASP A 198 -6.95 13.43 4.35
N ALA A 199 -6.88 14.77 4.32
CA ALA A 199 -5.69 15.50 4.74
C ALA A 199 -5.30 15.18 6.20
N LEU A 200 -6.27 14.90 7.06
CA LEU A 200 -6.10 14.48 8.46
C LEU A 200 -6.74 13.10 8.69
N LEU A 201 -6.24 12.11 7.98
CA LEU A 201 -6.71 10.73 8.09
C LEU A 201 -6.24 10.10 9.39
N LEU A 202 -7.12 9.95 10.37
CA LEU A 202 -6.82 9.27 11.62
C LEU A 202 -7.11 7.76 11.52
N ASN A 203 -6.13 6.94 11.87
CA ASN A 203 -6.23 5.47 12.00
C ASN A 203 -7.05 4.79 10.88
N TYR A 204 -6.86 5.24 9.62
CA TYR A 204 -7.57 4.71 8.44
C TYR A 204 -9.09 4.76 8.56
N GLN A 205 -9.68 5.62 9.39
CA GLN A 205 -11.11 5.66 9.72
C GLN A 205 -11.70 4.27 9.96
N SER A 206 -10.95 3.44 10.67
CA SER A 206 -11.29 2.03 10.88
C SER A 206 -11.25 1.67 12.36
N LEU A 207 -12.09 0.68 12.71
CA LEU A 207 -12.11 0.01 14.01
C LEU A 207 -11.55 -1.39 13.85
N VAL A 208 -10.85 -1.88 14.86
CA VAL A 208 -10.40 -3.26 14.94
C VAL A 208 -11.07 -3.92 16.13
N PHE A 209 -11.99 -4.84 15.88
CA PHE A 209 -12.57 -5.70 16.91
C PHE A 209 -11.65 -6.88 17.13
N THR A 210 -11.19 -7.09 18.37
CA THR A 210 -10.39 -8.26 18.76
C THR A 210 -11.23 -9.17 19.64
N LEU A 211 -11.30 -10.45 19.25
CA LEU A 211 -12.01 -11.50 19.99
C LEU A 211 -10.98 -12.43 20.61
N LEU A 212 -10.97 -12.50 21.94
CA LEU A 212 -10.06 -13.33 22.73
C LEU A 212 -10.86 -14.37 23.52
N PRO A 213 -10.75 -15.69 23.21
CA PRO A 213 -11.42 -16.73 23.98
C PRO A 213 -11.00 -16.75 25.45
N ASP A 214 -11.99 -16.79 26.35
CA ASP A 214 -11.84 -17.06 27.77
C ASP A 214 -12.62 -18.33 28.13
N PRO A 215 -11.99 -19.51 28.07
CA PRO A 215 -12.67 -20.78 28.33
C PRO A 215 -13.20 -20.91 29.78
N ALA A 216 -12.55 -20.27 30.74
CA ALA A 216 -12.97 -20.34 32.14
C ALA A 216 -14.32 -19.64 32.36
N ARG A 217 -14.62 -18.62 31.58
CA ARG A 217 -15.88 -17.86 31.62
C ARG A 217 -16.88 -18.32 30.57
N GLY A 218 -16.50 -19.21 29.66
CA GLY A 218 -17.34 -19.67 28.56
C GLY A 218 -17.67 -18.60 27.50
N VAL A 219 -16.84 -17.57 27.38
CA VAL A 219 -17.03 -16.42 26.49
C VAL A 219 -15.77 -16.09 25.70
N ALA A 220 -15.93 -15.38 24.58
CA ALA A 220 -14.84 -14.62 23.99
C ALA A 220 -15.00 -13.15 24.36
N LEU A 221 -13.96 -12.56 24.92
CA LEU A 221 -13.90 -11.14 25.23
C LEU A 221 -13.81 -10.35 23.92
N VAL A 222 -14.51 -9.21 23.87
CA VAL A 222 -14.51 -8.31 22.71
C VAL A 222 -13.88 -7.00 23.14
N SER A 223 -12.77 -6.63 22.51
CA SER A 223 -12.17 -5.32 22.61
C SER A 223 -12.23 -4.59 21.27
N VAL A 224 -12.13 -3.27 21.30
CA VAL A 224 -12.13 -2.41 20.10
C VAL A 224 -11.08 -1.34 20.20
N ASP A 225 -10.33 -1.17 19.12
CA ASP A 225 -9.33 -0.11 18.94
C ASP A 225 -9.56 0.65 17.63
N PRO A 226 -9.32 2.00 17.61
CA PRO A 226 -9.02 2.86 18.73
C PRO A 226 -10.25 3.09 19.65
N PRO A 227 -10.07 3.62 20.86
CA PRO A 227 -11.20 4.01 21.72
C PRO A 227 -11.98 5.16 21.06
N LEU A 228 -13.28 4.96 20.83
CA LEU A 228 -14.18 6.00 20.34
C LEU A 228 -15.07 6.49 21.48
N ALA A 229 -15.08 7.80 21.72
CA ALA A 229 -16.01 8.38 22.70
C ALA A 229 -17.47 8.05 22.35
N GLY A 230 -18.21 7.54 23.33
CA GLY A 230 -19.62 7.17 23.18
C GLY A 230 -19.89 5.83 22.47
N LEU A 231 -18.87 5.08 22.06
CA LEU A 231 -19.06 3.73 21.49
C LEU A 231 -19.44 2.72 22.58
N ARG A 232 -20.51 1.98 22.35
CA ARG A 232 -21.01 0.93 23.24
C ARG A 232 -20.86 -0.41 22.56
N VAL A 233 -19.93 -1.24 23.01
CA VAL A 233 -19.70 -2.59 22.45
C VAL A 233 -20.07 -3.62 23.50
N THR A 234 -20.75 -4.70 23.06
CA THR A 234 -20.95 -5.87 23.92
C THR A 234 -19.58 -6.43 24.32
N PRO A 235 -19.25 -6.53 25.63
CA PRO A 235 -17.89 -6.83 26.07
C PRO A 235 -17.49 -8.30 25.83
N SER A 236 -18.44 -9.16 25.52
CA SER A 236 -18.18 -10.59 25.27
C SER A 236 -19.28 -11.24 24.42
N VAL A 237 -18.95 -12.34 23.78
CA VAL A 237 -19.86 -13.22 23.06
C VAL A 237 -19.72 -14.66 23.59
N PRO A 238 -20.79 -15.51 23.62
CA PRO A 238 -20.69 -16.88 24.08
C PRO A 238 -19.69 -17.69 23.23
N LEU A 239 -18.94 -18.61 23.88
CA LEU A 239 -18.14 -19.60 23.16
C LEU A 239 -19.05 -20.69 22.58
N GLY A 240 -18.79 -21.06 21.32
CA GLY A 240 -19.39 -22.17 20.63
C GLY A 240 -18.43 -23.35 20.52
N ALA A 241 -18.98 -24.55 20.43
CA ALA A 241 -18.22 -25.76 20.12
C ALA A 241 -17.89 -25.83 18.61
N GLY A 242 -16.83 -26.58 18.26
CA GLY A 242 -16.49 -26.88 16.89
C GLY A 242 -15.22 -26.17 16.35
N PRO A 243 -14.87 -26.44 15.07
CA PRO A 243 -13.69 -25.87 14.45
C PRO A 243 -13.87 -24.39 14.12
N CYS A 244 -12.76 -23.67 13.95
CA CYS A 244 -12.76 -22.31 13.44
C CYS A 244 -13.06 -22.32 11.93
N ALA A 245 -14.32 -22.29 11.57
CA ALA A 245 -14.79 -22.17 10.19
C ALA A 245 -14.94 -20.68 9.79
N ASP A 246 -16.07 -20.28 9.23
CA ASP A 246 -16.40 -18.87 9.02
C ASP A 246 -16.86 -18.20 10.33
N TRP A 247 -15.90 -17.87 11.17
CA TRP A 247 -16.14 -17.26 12.48
C TRP A 247 -16.83 -15.89 12.39
N ARG A 248 -16.63 -15.15 11.28
CA ARG A 248 -17.29 -13.85 11.09
C ARG A 248 -18.77 -14.01 10.84
N ALA A 249 -19.16 -14.93 9.98
CA ALA A 249 -20.57 -15.25 9.76
C ALA A 249 -21.20 -15.80 11.05
N ALA A 250 -20.48 -16.65 11.82
CA ALA A 250 -20.96 -17.21 13.09
C ALA A 250 -21.23 -16.16 14.16
N LEU A 251 -20.53 -15.03 14.16
CA LEU A 251 -20.75 -13.92 15.10
C LEU A 251 -22.08 -13.18 14.87
N LYS A 252 -22.69 -13.28 13.68
CA LYS A 252 -23.93 -12.54 13.32
C LYS A 252 -23.82 -11.06 13.71
N ALA A 253 -22.72 -10.43 13.25
CA ALA A 253 -22.44 -9.04 13.56
C ALA A 253 -23.44 -8.10 12.88
N ASP A 254 -23.89 -7.09 13.62
CA ASP A 254 -24.70 -6.00 13.13
C ASP A 254 -23.96 -4.67 13.40
N PHE A 255 -23.59 -3.98 12.32
CA PHE A 255 -22.92 -2.69 12.31
C PHE A 255 -23.83 -1.56 11.79
N SER A 256 -25.15 -1.77 11.75
CA SER A 256 -26.11 -0.77 11.28
C SER A 256 -26.19 0.46 12.20
N ASP A 257 -26.00 0.24 13.51
CA ASP A 257 -25.82 1.29 14.48
C ASP A 257 -24.32 1.53 14.75
N PRO A 258 -23.72 2.62 14.23
CA PRO A 258 -22.30 2.90 14.40
C PRO A 258 -21.91 3.18 15.86
N ASP A 259 -22.87 3.48 16.73
CA ASP A 259 -22.68 3.74 18.16
C ASP A 259 -22.79 2.51 19.03
N ALA A 260 -23.41 1.45 18.53
CA ALA A 260 -23.66 0.22 19.27
C ALA A 260 -23.58 -1.04 18.40
N PRO A 261 -22.40 -1.38 17.87
CA PRO A 261 -22.18 -2.64 17.16
C PRO A 261 -22.58 -3.84 18.02
N LYS A 262 -23.30 -4.82 17.42
CA LYS A 262 -23.82 -5.99 18.13
C LYS A 262 -23.29 -7.28 17.55
N PHE A 263 -23.11 -8.28 18.41
CA PHE A 263 -22.74 -9.65 18.06
C PHE A 263 -23.78 -10.60 18.68
N ALA A 264 -24.69 -11.11 17.84
CA ALA A 264 -25.80 -11.96 18.30
C ALA A 264 -25.50 -13.46 18.19
N GLY A 265 -24.30 -13.83 17.73
CA GLY A 265 -23.91 -15.22 17.49
C GLY A 265 -22.97 -15.78 18.56
N THR A 266 -22.11 -16.72 18.14
CA THR A 266 -21.13 -17.39 19.00
C THR A 266 -19.74 -17.30 18.37
N TYR A 267 -18.69 -17.49 19.19
CA TYR A 267 -17.31 -17.55 18.74
C TYR A 267 -16.73 -18.94 19.04
N ALA A 268 -16.16 -19.63 18.05
CA ALA A 268 -15.63 -20.95 18.24
C ALA A 268 -14.30 -20.91 19.03
N LEU A 269 -14.18 -21.74 20.08
CA LEU A 269 -12.96 -21.84 20.91
C LEU A 269 -11.71 -22.14 20.05
N GLY A 270 -11.83 -22.99 19.04
CA GLY A 270 -10.73 -23.34 18.12
C GLY A 270 -10.23 -22.21 17.24
N CYS A 271 -10.84 -21.02 17.27
CA CYS A 271 -10.38 -19.86 16.49
C CYS A 271 -9.14 -19.18 17.09
N ALA A 272 -8.83 -19.39 18.39
CA ALA A 272 -7.85 -18.60 19.13
C ALA A 272 -8.18 -17.09 19.05
N GLU A 273 -7.22 -16.20 19.24
CA GLU A 273 -7.40 -14.76 19.06
C GLU A 273 -7.56 -14.40 17.58
N LYS A 274 -8.55 -13.55 17.28
CA LYS A 274 -8.78 -12.99 15.94
C LYS A 274 -9.09 -11.50 16.00
N SER A 275 -8.57 -10.77 15.01
CA SER A 275 -8.90 -9.37 14.81
C SER A 275 -9.73 -9.19 13.55
N TRP A 276 -10.71 -8.27 13.63
CA TRP A 276 -11.61 -7.92 12.52
C TRP A 276 -11.59 -6.41 12.29
N PRO A 277 -10.80 -5.91 11.35
CA PRO A 277 -10.85 -4.51 10.96
C PRO A 277 -12.08 -4.24 10.11
N ILE A 278 -12.80 -3.15 10.43
CA ILE A 278 -13.91 -2.61 9.65
C ILE A 278 -13.73 -1.10 9.47
N ALA A 279 -14.19 -0.55 8.33
CA ALA A 279 -14.33 0.89 8.16
C ALA A 279 -15.46 1.40 9.05
N TYR A 280 -15.28 2.58 9.66
CA TYR A 280 -16.33 3.18 10.48
C TYR A 280 -17.45 3.72 9.59
N ALA A 281 -18.69 3.37 9.93
CA ALA A 281 -19.85 3.64 9.07
C ALA A 281 -20.17 5.14 8.91
N GLU A 282 -19.79 5.99 9.88
CA GLU A 282 -20.00 7.45 9.86
C GLU A 282 -18.67 8.23 9.78
N PRO A 283 -18.00 8.30 8.63
CA PRO A 283 -16.69 8.92 8.50
C PRO A 283 -16.57 10.34 9.06
N LYS A 284 -17.65 11.12 8.97
CA LYS A 284 -17.68 12.53 9.42
C LYS A 284 -17.44 12.67 10.93
N ASN A 285 -17.95 11.73 11.73
CA ASN A 285 -17.86 11.76 13.18
C ASN A 285 -16.62 11.03 13.73
N TYR A 286 -15.92 10.28 12.89
CA TYR A 286 -14.83 9.40 13.32
C TYR A 286 -13.71 10.15 14.05
N ALA A 287 -13.17 11.20 13.43
CA ALA A 287 -12.04 11.94 13.99
C ALA A 287 -12.38 12.58 15.35
N ALA A 288 -13.58 13.14 15.49
CA ALA A 288 -14.05 13.71 16.74
C ALA A 288 -14.08 12.65 17.85
N ARG A 289 -14.62 11.49 17.56
CA ARG A 289 -14.78 10.40 18.53
C ARG A 289 -13.44 9.76 18.92
N VAL A 290 -12.53 9.57 17.96
CA VAL A 290 -11.18 9.02 18.22
C VAL A 290 -10.37 9.97 19.08
N LEU A 291 -10.33 11.26 18.73
CA LEU A 291 -9.57 12.25 19.51
C LEU A 291 -10.11 12.40 20.92
N SER A 292 -11.44 12.51 21.07
CA SER A 292 -12.08 12.57 22.39
C SER A 292 -11.83 11.29 23.19
N GLY A 293 -11.93 10.10 22.56
CA GLY A 293 -11.71 8.82 23.23
C GLY A 293 -10.26 8.64 23.71
N ILE A 294 -9.26 8.94 22.86
CA ILE A 294 -7.86 8.87 23.25
C ILE A 294 -7.52 9.94 24.28
N TRP A 295 -8.06 11.16 24.16
CA TRP A 295 -7.84 12.23 25.13
C TRP A 295 -8.37 11.87 26.51
N GLN A 296 -9.58 11.30 26.57
CA GLN A 296 -10.18 10.79 27.82
C GLN A 296 -9.38 9.62 28.41
N GLN A 297 -8.92 8.68 27.57
CA GLN A 297 -8.07 7.55 28.01
C GLN A 297 -6.75 8.03 28.61
N LEU A 298 -6.21 9.14 28.12
CA LEU A 298 -5.03 9.81 28.68
C LEU A 298 -5.34 10.60 29.97
N GLY A 299 -6.58 10.60 30.45
CA GLY A 299 -7.02 11.37 31.62
C GLY A 299 -7.24 12.86 31.34
N GLY A 300 -7.33 13.25 30.05
CA GLY A 300 -7.61 14.62 29.64
C GLY A 300 -9.12 14.94 29.66
N ARG A 301 -9.45 16.22 29.80
CA ARG A 301 -10.83 16.74 29.70
C ARG A 301 -10.95 17.69 28.51
N LEU A 302 -12.06 17.64 27.80
CA LEU A 302 -12.45 18.57 26.73
C LEU A 302 -13.80 19.16 27.09
N THR A 303 -13.87 20.47 27.24
CA THR A 303 -15.13 21.21 27.55
C THR A 303 -15.86 21.59 26.28
N GLY A 304 -15.12 21.97 25.23
CA GLY A 304 -15.66 22.25 23.92
C GLY A 304 -15.91 20.97 23.09
N THR A 305 -15.85 21.12 21.78
CA THR A 305 -16.11 20.05 20.80
C THR A 305 -14.90 19.82 19.89
N VAL A 306 -14.95 18.73 19.11
CA VAL A 306 -14.01 18.53 17.99
C VAL A 306 -14.72 18.92 16.70
N ARG A 307 -14.16 19.88 15.96
CA ARG A 307 -14.76 20.43 14.74
C ARG A 307 -13.72 20.71 13.65
N ASP A 308 -14.18 20.79 12.42
CA ASP A 308 -13.35 21.29 11.33
C ASP A 308 -13.15 22.82 11.43
N GLY A 309 -11.99 23.30 10.96
CA GLY A 309 -11.63 24.70 10.93
C GLY A 309 -10.28 24.93 10.24
N SER A 310 -9.74 26.14 10.37
CA SER A 310 -8.46 26.52 9.77
C SER A 310 -7.38 26.72 10.83
N ALA A 311 -6.16 26.32 10.52
CA ALA A 311 -5.01 26.58 11.38
C ALA A 311 -4.65 28.07 11.41
N PRO A 312 -4.11 28.56 12.55
CA PRO A 312 -3.60 29.93 12.64
C PRO A 312 -2.43 30.16 11.69
N ALA A 313 -2.24 31.42 11.27
CA ALA A 313 -1.07 31.83 10.48
C ALA A 313 0.24 31.90 11.29
N THR A 314 0.14 31.83 12.62
CA THR A 314 1.29 31.84 13.53
C THR A 314 2.08 30.52 13.46
N PRO A 315 3.37 30.50 13.82
CA PRO A 315 4.12 29.26 13.93
C PRO A 315 3.45 28.23 14.85
N PRO A 316 3.51 26.93 14.54
CA PRO A 316 2.95 25.89 15.39
C PRO A 316 3.71 25.77 16.72
N THR A 317 3.01 25.35 17.77
CA THR A 317 3.62 25.06 19.08
C THR A 317 4.61 23.89 18.98
N PHE A 318 4.24 22.87 18.17
CA PHE A 318 5.15 21.78 17.79
C PHE A 318 4.68 21.13 16.48
N VAL A 319 5.53 20.30 15.92
CA VAL A 319 5.25 19.53 14.70
C VAL A 319 5.48 18.05 14.99
N ALA A 320 4.48 17.22 14.74
CA ALA A 320 4.65 15.77 14.70
C ALA A 320 5.08 15.35 13.29
N THR A 321 6.00 14.38 13.19
CA THR A 321 6.56 13.91 11.91
C THR A 321 6.25 12.44 11.70
N SER A 322 5.88 12.05 10.47
CA SER A 322 5.60 10.67 10.08
C SER A 322 6.88 9.80 10.02
N PRO A 323 6.77 8.47 9.88
CA PRO A 323 7.83 7.65 9.31
C PRO A 323 8.23 8.13 7.92
N ALA A 324 9.41 7.71 7.45
CA ALA A 324 9.90 8.04 6.13
C ALA A 324 9.01 7.46 5.01
N LEU A 325 9.04 8.09 3.83
CA LEU A 325 8.32 7.63 2.65
C LEU A 325 8.64 6.17 2.29
N ALA A 326 9.90 5.75 2.47
CA ALA A 326 10.29 4.35 2.23
C ALA A 326 9.47 3.35 3.06
N ASP A 327 9.19 3.65 4.33
CA ASP A 327 8.37 2.81 5.20
C ASP A 327 6.90 2.80 4.75
N VAL A 328 6.39 3.96 4.33
CA VAL A 328 5.04 4.11 3.79
C VAL A 328 4.88 3.30 2.49
N VAL A 329 5.85 3.39 1.59
CA VAL A 329 5.88 2.63 0.33
C VAL A 329 5.95 1.13 0.60
N ARG A 330 6.76 0.72 1.58
CA ARG A 330 6.85 -0.69 1.99
C ARG A 330 5.48 -1.22 2.44
N ASP A 331 4.80 -0.54 3.33
CA ASP A 331 3.48 -0.98 3.81
C ASP A 331 2.42 -0.92 2.71
N THR A 332 2.45 0.12 1.86
CA THR A 332 1.57 0.25 0.69
C THR A 332 1.68 -0.96 -0.24
N ASN A 333 2.90 -1.40 -0.54
CA ASN A 333 3.13 -2.49 -1.49
C ASN A 333 2.99 -3.88 -0.85
N LYS A 334 3.57 -4.11 0.35
CA LYS A 334 3.50 -5.40 1.06
C LYS A 334 2.05 -5.83 1.35
N PHE A 335 1.23 -4.91 1.83
CA PHE A 335 -0.15 -5.19 2.23
C PHE A 335 -1.17 -4.75 1.19
N SER A 336 -0.71 -4.18 0.08
CA SER A 336 -1.58 -3.65 -0.99
C SER A 336 -2.60 -2.61 -0.47
N ASN A 337 -2.19 -1.75 0.47
CA ASN A 337 -3.06 -0.80 1.15
C ASN A 337 -3.55 0.29 0.17
N ASN A 338 -4.88 0.32 -0.07
CA ASN A 338 -5.48 1.28 -1.00
C ASN A 338 -5.49 2.69 -0.44
N VAL A 339 -5.80 2.82 0.86
CA VAL A 339 -5.94 4.12 1.53
C VAL A 339 -4.59 4.84 1.55
N MET A 340 -3.51 4.14 1.92
CA MET A 340 -2.16 4.70 1.87
C MET A 340 -1.75 5.11 0.44
N ALA A 341 -2.10 4.30 -0.56
CA ALA A 341 -1.81 4.63 -1.95
C ALA A 341 -2.58 5.88 -2.44
N GLN A 342 -3.82 6.06 -2.00
CA GLN A 342 -4.61 7.27 -2.30
C GLN A 342 -4.07 8.50 -1.55
N GLN A 343 -3.68 8.36 -0.28
CA GLN A 343 -2.99 9.42 0.46
C GLN A 343 -1.73 9.87 -0.28
N LEU A 344 -0.92 8.91 -0.72
CA LEU A 344 0.32 9.18 -1.46
C LEU A 344 0.02 9.87 -2.81
N PHE A 345 -1.00 9.43 -3.52
CA PHE A 345 -1.45 10.02 -4.77
C PHE A 345 -1.85 11.51 -4.61
N LEU A 346 -2.65 11.84 -3.57
CA LEU A 346 -3.01 13.22 -3.29
C LEU A 346 -1.82 14.04 -2.74
N THR A 347 -0.90 13.41 -2.03
CA THR A 347 0.33 14.04 -1.58
C THR A 347 1.22 14.48 -2.75
N LEU A 348 1.29 13.68 -3.82
CA LEU A 348 2.00 14.07 -5.04
C LEU A 348 1.43 15.36 -5.64
N ALA A 349 0.11 15.49 -5.71
CA ALA A 349 -0.53 16.72 -6.14
C ALA A 349 -0.23 17.90 -5.19
N LEU A 350 -0.37 17.68 -3.89
CA LEU A 350 -0.10 18.70 -2.88
C LEU A 350 1.33 19.26 -3.01
N THR A 351 2.31 18.37 -3.17
CA THR A 351 3.73 18.77 -3.22
C THR A 351 4.13 19.38 -4.56
N GLN A 352 3.56 18.93 -5.68
CA GLN A 352 3.93 19.37 -7.02
C GLN A 352 3.07 20.52 -7.55
N ARG A 353 1.85 20.71 -7.03
CA ARG A 353 0.86 21.69 -7.51
C ARG A 353 0.27 22.57 -6.39
N GLY A 354 0.64 22.35 -5.12
CA GLY A 354 0.19 23.14 -3.96
C GLY A 354 -1.20 22.76 -3.41
N SER A 355 -1.91 21.81 -4.03
CA SER A 355 -3.21 21.33 -3.55
C SER A 355 -3.37 19.83 -3.83
N GLY A 356 -3.85 19.08 -2.84
CA GLY A 356 -4.09 17.63 -2.97
C GLY A 356 -5.48 17.34 -3.53
N SER A 357 -5.67 17.48 -4.85
CA SER A 357 -6.90 17.05 -5.55
C SER A 357 -6.65 15.84 -6.43
N ALA A 358 -7.70 15.07 -6.70
CA ALA A 358 -7.60 13.89 -7.56
C ALA A 358 -7.26 14.26 -9.01
N GLU A 359 -7.78 15.39 -9.51
CA GLU A 359 -7.52 15.92 -10.84
C GLU A 359 -6.03 16.22 -10.99
N LEU A 360 -5.48 17.06 -10.12
CA LEU A 360 -4.06 17.43 -10.14
C LEU A 360 -3.16 16.21 -9.92
N ALA A 361 -3.57 15.24 -9.12
CA ALA A 361 -2.81 14.02 -8.89
C ALA A 361 -2.72 13.14 -10.16
N ARG A 362 -3.81 13.07 -10.95
CA ARG A 362 -3.79 12.40 -12.27
C ARG A 362 -2.83 13.09 -13.22
N GLU A 363 -2.87 14.42 -13.29
CA GLU A 363 -1.96 15.22 -14.12
C GLU A 363 -0.50 14.99 -13.72
N VAL A 364 -0.16 15.14 -12.45
CA VAL A 364 1.21 14.93 -11.94
C VAL A 364 1.72 13.54 -12.30
N LEU A 365 0.90 12.51 -12.09
CA LEU A 365 1.32 11.14 -12.34
C LEU A 365 1.39 10.81 -13.84
N ALA A 366 0.53 11.40 -14.68
CA ALA A 366 0.57 11.28 -16.14
C ALA A 366 1.81 11.99 -16.72
N ASP A 367 2.09 13.23 -16.28
CA ASP A 367 3.26 14.00 -16.70
C ASP A 367 4.55 13.27 -16.31
N TRP A 368 4.61 12.74 -15.08
CA TRP A 368 5.75 11.96 -14.64
C TRP A 368 5.93 10.68 -15.46
N ALA A 369 4.85 9.96 -15.73
CA ALA A 369 4.90 8.74 -16.53
C ALA A 369 5.36 9.04 -17.97
N GLN A 370 4.85 10.11 -18.59
CA GLN A 370 5.27 10.53 -19.92
C GLN A 370 6.76 10.92 -19.93
N ALA A 371 7.23 11.66 -18.94
CA ALA A 371 8.62 12.10 -18.85
C ALA A 371 9.60 10.95 -18.62
N ARG A 372 9.21 9.92 -17.86
CA ARG A 372 10.08 8.80 -17.46
C ARG A 372 9.99 7.59 -18.38
N LEU A 373 8.83 7.34 -18.97
CA LEU A 373 8.52 6.12 -19.74
C LEU A 373 8.24 6.41 -21.24
N GLY A 374 8.09 7.69 -21.63
CA GLY A 374 7.90 8.08 -23.02
C GLY A 374 6.70 7.41 -23.66
N SER A 375 6.89 6.81 -24.83
CA SER A 375 5.82 6.14 -25.59
C SER A 375 5.19 4.95 -24.89
N ALA A 376 5.85 4.34 -23.92
CA ALA A 376 5.25 3.25 -23.12
C ALA A 376 4.09 3.76 -22.27
N ALA A 377 4.05 5.06 -21.92
CA ALA A 377 2.93 5.69 -21.22
C ALA A 377 1.72 5.99 -22.10
N SER A 378 1.81 5.78 -23.42
CA SER A 378 0.69 5.96 -24.34
C SER A 378 -0.48 5.05 -23.97
N GLY A 379 -1.70 5.61 -23.90
CA GLY A 379 -2.89 4.87 -23.50
C GLY A 379 -3.04 4.61 -22.00
N LEU A 380 -2.19 5.22 -21.17
CA LEU A 380 -2.35 5.19 -19.71
C LEU A 380 -3.60 5.97 -19.30
N VAL A 381 -4.52 5.31 -18.61
CA VAL A 381 -5.70 5.94 -17.99
C VAL A 381 -5.60 5.79 -16.49
N ILE A 382 -5.55 6.93 -15.79
CA ILE A 382 -5.43 6.98 -14.32
C ILE A 382 -6.75 7.49 -13.76
N ASP A 383 -7.40 6.68 -12.94
CA ASP A 383 -8.53 7.10 -12.10
C ASP A 383 -8.04 7.54 -10.73
N ASN A 384 -7.36 6.63 -10.02
CA ASN A 384 -6.78 6.89 -8.69
C ASN A 384 -5.44 6.16 -8.53
N GLY A 385 -4.68 6.53 -7.49
CA GLY A 385 -3.35 5.96 -7.23
C GLY A 385 -3.33 4.54 -6.67
N SER A 386 -4.49 3.97 -6.31
CA SER A 386 -4.56 2.65 -5.68
C SER A 386 -4.85 1.50 -6.64
N GLY A 387 -5.48 1.80 -7.78
CA GLY A 387 -6.02 0.81 -8.71
C GLY A 387 -7.31 0.14 -8.24
N LEU A 388 -7.97 0.66 -7.20
CA LEU A 388 -9.35 0.32 -6.84
C LEU A 388 -10.28 1.08 -7.78
N SER A 389 -10.35 0.61 -9.03
CA SER A 389 -11.00 1.31 -10.14
C SER A 389 -11.41 0.33 -11.23
N ARG A 390 -12.54 0.61 -11.88
CA ARG A 390 -12.98 -0.08 -13.09
C ARG A 390 -12.42 0.59 -14.37
N GLU A 391 -11.98 1.85 -14.26
CA GLU A 391 -11.61 2.70 -15.40
C GLU A 391 -10.10 2.70 -15.69
N THR A 392 -9.24 2.47 -14.68
CA THR A 392 -7.79 2.48 -14.86
C THR A 392 -7.35 1.48 -15.92
N ARG A 393 -6.51 1.95 -16.86
CA ARG A 393 -5.92 1.12 -17.93
C ARG A 393 -4.45 1.41 -18.06
N LEU A 394 -3.66 0.35 -18.20
CA LEU A 394 -2.26 0.40 -18.58
C LEU A 394 -1.86 -0.90 -19.29
N SER A 395 -0.75 -0.90 -20.00
CA SER A 395 -0.24 -2.08 -20.69
C SER A 395 0.77 -2.84 -19.83
N ALA A 396 0.95 -4.13 -20.10
CA ALA A 396 2.01 -4.92 -19.46
C ALA A 396 3.40 -4.36 -19.81
N ASN A 397 3.55 -3.82 -21.02
CA ASN A 397 4.78 -3.16 -21.47
C ASN A 397 5.09 -1.91 -20.63
N LEU A 398 4.09 -1.07 -20.32
CA LEU A 398 4.28 0.09 -19.44
C LEU A 398 4.85 -0.34 -18.07
N LEU A 399 4.27 -1.35 -17.44
CA LEU A 399 4.77 -1.87 -16.15
C LEU A 399 6.16 -2.48 -16.28
N ALA A 400 6.48 -3.16 -17.37
CA ALA A 400 7.81 -3.70 -17.61
C ALA A 400 8.85 -2.58 -17.75
N GLN A 401 8.57 -1.54 -18.54
CA GLN A 401 9.45 -0.38 -18.70
C GLN A 401 9.60 0.39 -17.37
N LEU A 402 8.53 0.53 -16.60
CA LEU A 402 8.57 1.12 -15.26
C LEU A 402 9.52 0.36 -14.34
N LEU A 403 9.44 -0.98 -14.31
CA LEU A 403 10.31 -1.81 -13.48
C LEU A 403 11.76 -1.79 -13.97
N GLN A 404 12.01 -1.80 -15.28
CA GLN A 404 13.35 -1.59 -15.85
C GLN A 404 13.93 -0.23 -15.45
N ARG A 405 13.13 0.82 -15.55
CA ARG A 405 13.54 2.17 -15.15
C ARG A 405 13.82 2.26 -13.64
N ALA A 406 12.96 1.65 -12.84
CA ALA A 406 13.14 1.59 -11.39
C ALA A 406 14.45 0.87 -11.00
N TRP A 407 14.78 -0.22 -11.69
CA TRP A 407 16.03 -0.96 -11.45
C TRP A 407 17.27 -0.09 -11.62
N SER A 408 17.27 0.78 -12.63
CA SER A 408 18.40 1.68 -12.93
C SER A 408 18.36 2.99 -12.13
N SER A 409 17.39 3.15 -11.20
CA SER A 409 17.23 4.36 -10.41
C SER A 409 17.94 4.28 -9.06
N PRO A 410 18.31 5.43 -8.46
CA PRO A 410 18.87 5.46 -7.10
C PRO A 410 17.95 4.91 -6.02
N VAL A 411 16.63 4.87 -6.27
CA VAL A 411 15.60 4.39 -5.32
C VAL A 411 15.18 2.94 -5.56
N MET A 412 15.95 2.19 -6.35
CA MET A 412 15.71 0.78 -6.62
C MET A 412 15.63 -0.06 -5.34
N PRO A 413 16.54 0.08 -4.36
CA PRO A 413 16.51 -0.75 -3.16
C PRO A 413 15.21 -0.62 -2.38
N GLU A 414 14.71 0.62 -2.22
CA GLU A 414 13.47 0.90 -1.49
C GLU A 414 12.26 0.34 -2.23
N LEU A 415 12.18 0.53 -3.55
CA LEU A 415 11.08 -0.03 -4.31
C LEU A 415 11.09 -1.56 -4.28
N MET A 416 12.24 -2.19 -4.55
CA MET A 416 12.35 -3.65 -4.58
C MET A 416 12.03 -4.27 -3.21
N SER A 417 12.59 -3.74 -2.13
CA SER A 417 12.36 -4.23 -0.76
C SER A 417 10.91 -4.05 -0.31
N SER A 418 10.20 -3.07 -0.89
CA SER A 418 8.78 -2.83 -0.60
C SER A 418 7.85 -3.91 -1.16
N LEU A 419 8.29 -4.68 -2.16
CA LEU A 419 7.45 -5.69 -2.80
C LEU A 419 7.28 -6.94 -1.93
N PRO A 420 6.10 -7.59 -1.92
CA PRO A 420 5.91 -8.90 -1.33
C PRO A 420 6.91 -9.93 -1.84
N VAL A 421 7.44 -10.76 -0.94
CA VAL A 421 8.39 -11.82 -1.26
C VAL A 421 7.68 -13.16 -1.27
N SER A 422 7.87 -13.95 -2.34
CA SER A 422 7.19 -15.24 -2.52
C SER A 422 7.49 -16.20 -1.36
N GLY A 423 6.42 -16.72 -0.72
CA GLY A 423 6.47 -17.64 0.40
C GLY A 423 6.98 -17.06 1.72
N VAL A 424 7.26 -15.73 1.79
CA VAL A 424 7.86 -15.09 2.96
C VAL A 424 6.89 -14.10 3.60
N ASP A 425 6.44 -13.08 2.85
CA ASP A 425 5.68 -12.00 3.44
C ASP A 425 4.58 -11.41 2.53
N GLY A 426 3.86 -10.43 3.09
CA GLY A 426 2.86 -9.64 2.40
C GLY A 426 1.78 -10.49 1.73
N THR A 427 1.32 -10.04 0.57
CA THR A 427 0.26 -10.73 -0.19
C THR A 427 0.72 -12.04 -0.83
N LEU A 428 2.03 -12.32 -0.85
CA LEU A 428 2.62 -13.55 -1.38
C LEU A 428 3.07 -14.56 -0.32
N LYS A 429 2.77 -14.34 0.96
CA LYS A 429 3.16 -15.23 2.06
C LYS A 429 2.79 -16.70 1.84
N ARG A 430 1.71 -16.96 1.07
CA ARG A 430 1.21 -18.31 0.76
C ARG A 430 1.66 -18.84 -0.60
N SER A 431 2.39 -18.07 -1.40
CA SER A 431 2.91 -18.54 -2.69
C SER A 431 3.94 -19.63 -2.47
N ARG A 432 3.93 -20.64 -3.34
CA ARG A 432 4.90 -21.75 -3.33
C ARG A 432 5.89 -21.67 -4.48
N ALA A 433 5.67 -20.76 -5.43
CA ALA A 433 6.58 -20.54 -6.54
C ALA A 433 7.84 -19.83 -6.07
N THR A 434 9.02 -20.36 -6.41
CA THR A 434 10.33 -19.70 -6.24
C THR A 434 10.51 -19.04 -4.86
N LEU A 435 10.38 -19.81 -3.78
CA LEU A 435 10.45 -19.34 -2.40
C LEU A 435 11.61 -18.37 -2.16
N GLY A 436 11.32 -17.16 -1.69
CA GLY A 436 12.29 -16.10 -1.39
C GLY A 436 12.92 -15.41 -2.62
N ARG A 437 12.65 -15.86 -3.85
CA ARG A 437 13.34 -15.40 -5.07
C ARG A 437 12.54 -14.45 -5.94
N ALA A 438 11.24 -14.30 -5.66
CA ALA A 438 10.37 -13.40 -6.39
C ALA A 438 9.87 -12.27 -5.49
N HIS A 439 10.06 -11.03 -5.93
CA HIS A 439 9.60 -9.80 -5.30
C HIS A 439 8.51 -9.20 -6.20
N LEU A 440 7.24 -9.46 -5.89
CA LEU A 440 6.14 -9.15 -6.80
C LEU A 440 5.00 -8.42 -6.09
N LYS A 441 4.53 -7.35 -6.71
CA LYS A 441 3.24 -6.74 -6.38
C LYS A 441 2.12 -7.57 -6.97
N THR A 442 1.03 -7.75 -6.21
CA THR A 442 -0.18 -8.44 -6.66
C THR A 442 -1.31 -7.45 -6.96
N GLY A 443 -2.16 -7.78 -7.92
CA GLY A 443 -3.40 -7.07 -8.24
C GLY A 443 -4.62 -7.99 -8.18
N SER A 444 -5.74 -7.48 -7.65
CA SER A 444 -7.00 -8.24 -7.58
C SER A 444 -8.21 -7.32 -7.54
N LEU A 445 -9.15 -7.58 -8.44
CA LEU A 445 -10.54 -7.15 -8.37
C LEU A 445 -11.41 -8.37 -8.71
N ARG A 446 -12.73 -8.21 -8.77
CA ARG A 446 -13.66 -9.32 -9.07
C ARG A 446 -13.27 -10.09 -10.35
N ASP A 447 -12.91 -9.36 -11.41
CA ASP A 447 -12.62 -9.85 -12.77
C ASP A 447 -11.18 -9.54 -13.22
N VAL A 448 -10.29 -9.22 -12.26
CA VAL A 448 -8.90 -8.91 -12.51
C VAL A 448 -7.99 -9.69 -11.57
N SER A 449 -6.93 -10.27 -12.12
CA SER A 449 -5.80 -10.77 -11.36
C SER A 449 -4.49 -10.37 -12.04
N GLY A 450 -3.48 -10.03 -11.26
CA GLY A 450 -2.18 -9.67 -11.83
C GLY A 450 -1.02 -9.81 -10.84
N VAL A 451 0.18 -9.92 -11.42
CA VAL A 451 1.47 -9.87 -10.71
C VAL A 451 2.45 -9.05 -11.53
N ALA A 452 3.31 -8.26 -10.86
CA ALA A 452 4.40 -7.54 -11.52
C ALA A 452 5.55 -7.30 -10.53
N GLY A 453 6.79 -7.43 -11.00
CA GLY A 453 8.00 -7.19 -10.20
C GLY A 453 9.21 -7.96 -10.71
N TYR A 454 10.05 -8.44 -9.80
CA TYR A 454 11.33 -9.04 -10.10
C TYR A 454 11.41 -10.50 -9.68
N VAL A 455 12.03 -11.35 -10.53
CA VAL A 455 12.28 -12.77 -10.25
C VAL A 455 13.77 -13.04 -10.44
N LEU A 456 14.40 -13.73 -9.47
CA LEU A 456 15.77 -14.20 -9.58
C LEU A 456 15.79 -15.58 -10.26
N GLY A 457 16.45 -15.67 -11.40
CA GLY A 457 16.64 -16.89 -12.18
C GLY A 457 17.69 -17.85 -11.55
N ASP A 458 17.68 -19.09 -11.99
CA ASP A 458 18.65 -20.12 -11.56
C ASP A 458 20.08 -19.81 -12.03
N SER A 459 20.20 -19.04 -13.10
CA SER A 459 21.48 -18.52 -13.61
C SER A 459 22.06 -17.37 -12.77
N GLY A 460 21.32 -16.84 -11.79
CA GLY A 460 21.66 -15.61 -11.06
C GLY A 460 21.19 -14.32 -11.74
N ARG A 461 20.62 -14.39 -12.94
CA ARG A 461 20.02 -13.24 -13.63
C ARG A 461 18.71 -12.83 -12.99
N ARG A 462 18.32 -11.58 -13.17
CA ARG A 462 17.00 -11.09 -12.73
C ARG A 462 16.12 -10.79 -13.93
N TYR A 463 14.85 -11.09 -13.74
CA TYR A 463 13.81 -10.83 -14.73
C TYR A 463 12.75 -9.90 -14.18
N VAL A 464 12.35 -8.94 -14.98
CA VAL A 464 11.06 -8.27 -14.84
C VAL A 464 9.98 -9.22 -15.31
N VAL A 465 8.99 -9.48 -14.49
CA VAL A 465 7.82 -10.29 -14.81
C VAL A 465 6.57 -9.47 -14.59
N VAL A 466 5.73 -9.39 -15.63
CA VAL A 466 4.42 -8.75 -15.58
C VAL A 466 3.40 -9.69 -16.20
N ALA A 467 2.29 -9.93 -15.50
CA ALA A 467 1.14 -10.64 -16.05
C ALA A 467 -0.16 -10.07 -15.47
N ILE A 468 -1.12 -9.80 -16.36
CA ILE A 468 -2.45 -9.31 -16.00
C ILE A 468 -3.48 -10.17 -16.73
N VAL A 469 -4.48 -10.63 -16.01
CA VAL A 469 -5.65 -11.33 -16.54
C VAL A 469 -6.88 -10.49 -16.28
N ASN A 470 -7.59 -10.13 -17.35
CA ASN A 470 -8.90 -9.50 -17.28
C ASN A 470 -9.96 -10.47 -17.83
N HIS A 471 -10.71 -11.09 -16.94
CA HIS A 471 -11.72 -12.09 -17.29
C HIS A 471 -12.65 -12.37 -16.08
N PRO A 472 -13.92 -12.68 -16.24
CA PRO A 472 -14.80 -13.02 -15.11
C PRO A 472 -14.24 -14.14 -14.19
N ASN A 473 -13.45 -15.07 -14.75
CA ASN A 473 -12.77 -16.12 -13.99
C ASN A 473 -11.30 -15.79 -13.63
N ALA A 474 -10.92 -14.52 -13.60
CA ALA A 474 -9.52 -14.10 -13.35
C ALA A 474 -8.96 -14.60 -12.01
N ALA A 475 -9.81 -14.80 -11.00
CA ALA A 475 -9.39 -15.32 -9.69
C ALA A 475 -8.71 -16.70 -9.80
N ALA A 476 -9.09 -17.52 -10.78
CA ALA A 476 -8.53 -18.84 -11.04
C ALA A 476 -7.06 -18.77 -11.55
N ALA A 477 -6.60 -17.62 -12.07
CA ALA A 477 -5.21 -17.43 -12.46
C ALA A 477 -4.22 -17.61 -11.29
N ARG A 478 -4.70 -17.39 -10.08
CA ARG A 478 -3.93 -17.62 -8.85
C ARG A 478 -4.28 -18.97 -8.23
N PRO A 479 -3.32 -19.79 -7.82
CA PRO A 479 -1.87 -19.72 -8.00
C PRO A 479 -1.40 -20.26 -9.37
N ALA A 480 -2.23 -21.03 -10.07
CA ALA A 480 -1.81 -21.90 -11.16
C ALA A 480 -1.03 -21.20 -12.30
N LEU A 481 -1.59 -20.11 -12.84
CA LEU A 481 -0.99 -19.41 -13.97
C LEU A 481 0.23 -18.58 -13.53
N PHE A 482 0.09 -17.81 -12.44
CA PHE A 482 1.17 -16.91 -12.01
C PHE A 482 2.34 -17.69 -11.43
N ASP A 483 2.08 -18.77 -10.69
CA ASP A 483 3.19 -19.65 -10.22
C ASP A 483 3.91 -20.31 -11.39
N ALA A 484 3.19 -20.76 -12.44
CA ALA A 484 3.80 -21.31 -13.65
C ALA A 484 4.67 -20.27 -14.39
N LEU A 485 4.18 -19.03 -14.52
CA LEU A 485 4.93 -17.96 -15.17
C LEU A 485 6.18 -17.56 -14.39
N VAL A 486 6.07 -17.41 -13.08
CA VAL A 486 7.21 -17.08 -12.21
C VAL A 486 8.24 -18.21 -12.21
N GLN A 487 7.79 -19.45 -12.16
CA GLN A 487 8.68 -20.62 -12.26
C GLN A 487 9.36 -20.68 -13.63
N TRP A 488 8.63 -20.48 -14.72
CA TRP A 488 9.19 -20.43 -16.07
C TRP A 488 10.24 -19.31 -16.22
N ALA A 489 10.00 -18.14 -15.63
CA ALA A 489 10.98 -17.05 -15.63
C ALA A 489 12.24 -17.40 -14.83
N ALA A 490 12.07 -18.14 -13.72
CA ALA A 490 13.17 -18.56 -12.84
C ALA A 490 14.00 -19.70 -13.43
N ASN A 491 13.40 -20.63 -14.18
CA ASN A 491 14.08 -21.78 -14.79
C ASN A 491 14.87 -21.40 -16.06
N ASP A 492 15.74 -20.40 -15.98
CA ASP A 492 16.47 -19.87 -17.12
C ASP A 492 17.75 -20.67 -17.46
N ALA A 493 18.29 -21.45 -16.53
CA ALA A 493 19.48 -22.25 -16.70
C ALA A 493 19.23 -23.58 -17.45
N GLU A 494 18.06 -24.19 -17.32
CA GLU A 494 17.68 -25.41 -18.06
C GLU A 494 17.53 -25.12 -19.56
N LEU A 495 16.94 -23.97 -19.89
CA LEU A 495 16.74 -23.54 -21.27
C LEU A 495 18.08 -23.19 -21.99
N ALA A 496 19.09 -22.76 -21.24
CA ALA A 496 20.43 -22.51 -21.78
C ALA A 496 21.17 -23.81 -22.14
N ARG A 497 20.82 -24.96 -21.54
CA ARG A 497 21.38 -26.27 -21.84
C ARG A 497 20.72 -26.97 -23.03
N LEU A 498 19.52 -26.48 -23.43
CA LEU A 498 18.74 -27.05 -24.54
C LEU A 498 18.87 -26.24 -25.83
N ALA A 499 19.60 -25.14 -25.82
CA ALA A 499 19.96 -24.42 -27.05
C ALA A 499 21.09 -25.16 -27.76
N PRO A 500 20.94 -25.49 -29.07
CA PRO A 500 21.93 -26.22 -29.84
C PRO A 500 23.24 -25.45 -30.00
#